data_3125b8eb96cf4d0eb36439da6af1c48c
#
_entry.id   3125b8eb96cf4d0eb36439da6af1c48c
#
_cell.length_a   1.000
_cell.length_b   1.000
_cell.length_c   1.000
_cell.angle_alpha   90.00
_cell.angle_beta   90.00
_cell.angle_gamma   90.00
#
_symmetry.space_group_name_H-M   'P 1'
#
loop_
_entity.id
_entity.type
_entity.pdbx_description
1 polymer ?
#
loop_
_entity_poly.entity_id
_entity_poly.type
_entity_poly.pdbx_seq_one_letter_code
_entity_poly.pdbx_strand_id
1 'polypeptide(L)'
;LAMIYAENVKKELKKYFSKEIELKKIVTTGDQKQDERLSEIGGKGLFSKQIEKDLLNKNIDIAVHAFKDMPTEETENLLTNNFLKRNSPNEILISKNNIKFEDLEPNSIIGTSSYRREYQLKKKRPNLKYKLIRGNVDTRVQKLEKGEYDAIILSKAGVDALNLQHKISQEFSVDELIPCAGQGIIACLLYTSDAADERS
;
A
#
# COMPACT_ATOMS: atom_id res chain seq x y z
N LEU A 1 3.56 0.17 8.05
CA LEU A 1 3.57 1.14 6.93
C LEU A 1 2.52 2.24 7.15
N ALA A 2 1.29 1.92 7.55
CA ALA A 2 0.23 2.91 7.80
C ALA A 2 0.64 3.99 8.81
N MET A 3 1.29 3.61 9.91
CA MET A 3 1.79 4.59 10.90
C MET A 3 2.83 5.55 10.31
N ILE A 4 3.70 5.08 9.42
CA ILE A 4 4.68 5.96 8.73
C ILE A 4 3.95 6.97 7.85
N TYR A 5 2.90 6.55 7.16
CA TYR A 5 2.07 7.46 6.36
C TYR A 5 1.38 8.50 7.23
N ALA A 6 0.84 8.09 8.38
CA ALA A 6 0.22 9.00 9.34
C ALA A 6 1.25 9.99 9.93
N GLU A 7 2.48 9.56 10.22
CA GLU A 7 3.57 10.45 10.64
C GLU A 7 3.94 11.48 9.56
N ASN A 8 3.95 11.07 8.29
CA ASN A 8 4.21 11.99 7.19
C ASN A 8 3.11 13.06 7.08
N VAL A 9 1.83 12.66 7.23
CA VAL A 9 0.70 13.61 7.27
C VAL A 9 0.82 14.55 8.47
N LYS A 10 1.10 14.01 9.66
CA LYS A 10 1.33 14.79 10.88
C LYS A 10 2.43 15.84 10.68
N LYS A 11 3.55 15.46 10.06
CA LYS A 11 4.66 16.36 9.75
C LYS A 11 4.24 17.50 8.82
N GLU A 12 3.44 17.21 7.79
CA GLU A 12 2.94 18.23 6.88
C GLU A 12 1.96 19.17 7.57
N LEU A 13 1.01 18.63 8.36
CA LEU A 13 0.04 19.44 9.10
C LEU A 13 0.69 20.36 10.12
N LYS A 14 1.76 19.93 10.79
CA LYS A 14 2.49 20.75 11.77
C LYS A 14 3.12 22.03 11.20
N LYS A 15 3.24 22.14 9.88
CA LYS A 15 3.68 23.38 9.23
C LYS A 15 2.64 24.52 9.34
N TYR A 16 1.37 24.16 9.50
CA TYR A 16 0.23 25.08 9.48
C TYR A 16 -0.62 25.03 10.74
N PHE A 17 -0.39 24.04 11.59
CA PHE A 17 -1.21 23.76 12.76
C PHE A 17 -0.36 23.56 14.00
N SER A 18 -0.52 24.46 14.98
CA SER A 18 0.32 24.52 16.19
C SER A 18 -0.13 23.59 17.33
N LYS A 19 -1.41 23.13 17.29
CA LYS A 19 -1.92 22.25 18.35
C LYS A 19 -1.29 20.87 18.26
N GLU A 20 -1.37 20.11 19.34
CA GLU A 20 -0.93 18.73 19.37
C GLU A 20 -1.75 17.85 18.41
N ILE A 21 -1.07 16.95 17.70
CA ILE A 21 -1.68 15.98 16.81
C ILE A 21 -1.34 14.60 17.36
N GLU A 22 -2.36 13.87 17.77
CA GLU A 22 -2.25 12.50 18.25
C GLU A 22 -2.40 11.50 17.07
N LEU A 23 -1.65 10.40 17.08
CA LEU A 23 -1.80 9.32 16.13
C LEU A 23 -2.49 8.12 16.78
N LYS A 24 -3.69 7.81 16.29
CA LYS A 24 -4.47 6.65 16.74
C LYS A 24 -4.28 5.48 15.79
N LYS A 25 -3.70 4.38 16.27
CA LYS A 25 -3.58 3.14 15.51
C LYS A 25 -4.89 2.35 15.58
N ILE A 26 -5.45 2.03 14.42
CA ILE A 26 -6.66 1.20 14.30
C ILE A 26 -6.27 -0.09 13.58
N VAL A 27 -6.63 -1.25 14.16
CA VAL A 27 -6.41 -2.57 13.55
C VAL A 27 -7.59 -2.89 12.67
N THR A 28 -7.33 -3.21 11.41
CA THR A 28 -8.37 -3.47 10.42
C THR A 28 -8.58 -4.97 10.17
N THR A 29 -9.71 -5.35 9.60
CA THR A 29 -10.00 -6.75 9.21
C THR A 29 -8.98 -7.27 8.19
N GLY A 30 -8.47 -6.41 7.31
CA GLY A 30 -7.44 -6.78 6.34
C GLY A 30 -6.10 -7.14 6.97
N ASP A 31 -5.78 -6.59 8.15
CA ASP A 31 -4.57 -6.93 8.92
C ASP A 31 -4.69 -8.30 9.60
N GLN A 32 -5.89 -8.73 9.92
CA GLN A 32 -6.15 -9.99 10.64
C GLN A 32 -6.17 -11.21 9.72
N LYS A 33 -6.66 -11.07 8.47
CA LYS A 33 -6.77 -12.17 7.51
C LYS A 33 -5.51 -12.27 6.63
N GLN A 34 -4.65 -13.22 6.89
CA GLN A 34 -3.34 -13.35 6.22
C GLN A 34 -3.20 -14.57 5.29
N ASP A 35 -4.17 -15.48 5.25
CA ASP A 35 -4.04 -16.78 4.56
C ASP A 35 -4.61 -16.78 3.14
N GLU A 36 -5.36 -15.74 2.75
CA GLU A 36 -6.04 -15.64 1.47
C GLU A 36 -5.63 -14.35 0.72
N ARG A 37 -5.84 -14.32 -0.60
CA ARG A 37 -5.68 -13.08 -1.39
C ARG A 37 -6.78 -12.09 -0.98
N LEU A 38 -6.44 -10.80 -0.88
CA LEU A 38 -7.42 -9.74 -0.53
C LEU A 38 -8.61 -9.70 -1.48
N SER A 39 -8.40 -10.00 -2.76
CA SER A 39 -9.46 -10.09 -3.77
C SER A 39 -10.42 -11.27 -3.56
N GLU A 40 -10.03 -12.30 -2.81
CA GLU A 40 -10.81 -13.51 -2.55
C GLU A 40 -11.56 -13.43 -1.21
N ILE A 41 -11.06 -12.66 -0.25
CA ILE A 41 -11.69 -12.46 1.06
C ILE A 41 -13.06 -11.78 0.93
N GLY A 42 -13.33 -11.16 -0.21
CA GLY A 42 -14.62 -10.54 -0.55
C GLY A 42 -15.01 -9.43 0.42
N GLY A 43 -15.00 -8.22 -0.04
CA GLY A 43 -15.48 -7.07 0.74
C GLY A 43 -14.71 -5.80 0.37
N LYS A 44 -15.44 -4.83 -0.15
CA LYS A 44 -14.95 -3.46 -0.30
C LYS A 44 -14.57 -2.93 1.09
N GLY A 45 -13.43 -2.27 1.21
CA GLY A 45 -13.05 -1.56 2.43
C GLY A 45 -12.50 -2.41 3.58
N LEU A 46 -11.83 -3.53 3.31
CA LEU A 46 -11.19 -4.36 4.35
C LEU A 46 -10.21 -3.61 5.24
N PHE A 47 -9.59 -2.55 4.70
CA PHE A 47 -8.65 -1.69 5.42
C PHE A 47 -9.23 -0.34 5.82
N SER A 48 -10.39 0.07 5.26
CA SER A 48 -10.92 1.41 5.47
C SER A 48 -12.15 1.45 6.38
N LYS A 49 -13.07 0.48 6.29
CA LYS A 49 -14.38 0.52 6.96
C LYS A 49 -14.34 0.87 8.46
N GLN A 50 -13.41 0.28 9.23
CA GLN A 50 -13.35 0.57 10.67
C GLN A 50 -12.82 1.99 10.92
N ILE A 51 -11.86 2.43 10.12
CA ILE A 51 -11.27 3.76 10.21
C ILE A 51 -12.31 4.81 9.77
N GLU A 52 -13.02 4.56 8.67
CA GLU A 52 -14.12 5.41 8.18
C GLU A 52 -15.26 5.54 9.22
N LYS A 53 -15.62 4.44 9.90
CA LYS A 53 -16.58 4.47 11.01
C LYS A 53 -16.11 5.34 12.17
N ASP A 54 -14.84 5.25 12.55
CA ASP A 54 -14.27 6.09 13.59
C ASP A 54 -14.24 7.57 13.18
N LEU A 55 -14.01 7.85 11.90
CA LEU A 55 -14.04 9.20 11.34
C LEU A 55 -15.49 9.76 11.36
N LEU A 56 -16.48 9.02 10.89
CA LEU A 56 -17.90 9.40 10.91
C LEU A 56 -18.42 9.63 12.34
N ASN A 57 -17.97 8.83 13.30
CA ASN A 57 -18.30 8.97 14.71
C ASN A 57 -17.51 10.09 15.42
N LYS A 58 -16.68 10.84 14.71
CA LYS A 58 -15.82 11.91 15.24
C LYS A 58 -14.87 11.43 16.36
N ASN A 59 -14.50 10.13 16.34
CA ASN A 59 -13.48 9.56 17.23
C ASN A 59 -12.07 9.88 16.76
N ILE A 60 -11.93 10.28 15.49
CA ILE A 60 -10.72 10.80 14.83
C ILE A 60 -11.16 11.93 13.89
N ASP A 61 -10.24 12.86 13.60
CA ASP A 61 -10.50 14.01 12.73
C ASP A 61 -10.03 13.77 11.29
N ILE A 62 -9.02 12.91 11.10
CA ILE A 62 -8.41 12.60 9.80
C ILE A 62 -8.13 11.11 9.75
N ALA A 63 -8.50 10.45 8.65
CA ALA A 63 -8.09 9.10 8.32
C ALA A 63 -7.01 9.11 7.24
N VAL A 64 -5.94 8.35 7.42
CA VAL A 64 -4.80 8.29 6.48
C VAL A 64 -4.72 6.92 5.84
N HIS A 65 -4.71 6.89 4.51
CA HIS A 65 -4.68 5.65 3.73
C HIS A 65 -3.68 5.70 2.58
N ALA A 66 -3.16 4.53 2.18
CA ALA A 66 -2.64 4.36 0.83
C ALA A 66 -3.82 4.41 -0.15
N PHE A 67 -3.84 5.36 -1.07
CA PHE A 67 -4.99 5.60 -1.95
C PHE A 67 -5.38 4.36 -2.79
N LYS A 68 -4.41 3.56 -3.19
CA LYS A 68 -4.63 2.30 -3.92
C LYS A 68 -5.46 1.25 -3.16
N ASP A 69 -5.52 1.36 -1.84
CA ASP A 69 -6.20 0.39 -0.96
C ASP A 69 -7.61 0.88 -0.57
N MET A 70 -7.99 2.08 -1.03
CA MET A 70 -9.31 2.65 -0.83
C MET A 70 -10.34 2.10 -1.82
N PRO A 71 -11.63 2.04 -1.43
CA PRO A 71 -12.70 1.70 -2.35
C PRO A 71 -12.84 2.77 -3.44
N THR A 72 -13.34 2.37 -4.61
CA THR A 72 -13.62 3.28 -5.74
C THR A 72 -14.87 4.13 -5.53
N GLU A 73 -15.77 3.66 -4.69
CA GLU A 73 -16.97 4.40 -4.29
C GLU A 73 -16.68 5.05 -2.94
N GLU A 74 -16.86 6.34 -2.85
CA GLU A 74 -16.71 7.08 -1.61
C GLU A 74 -17.80 6.71 -0.61
N THR A 75 -17.46 6.69 0.66
CA THR A 75 -18.43 6.54 1.74
C THR A 75 -19.17 7.87 1.92
N GLU A 76 -20.49 7.79 2.01
CA GLU A 76 -21.35 8.96 2.24
C GLU A 76 -20.86 9.77 3.47
N ASN A 77 -20.88 11.09 3.36
CA ASN A 77 -20.39 12.04 4.36
C ASN A 77 -18.88 12.00 4.61
N LEU A 78 -18.10 11.34 3.76
CA LEU A 78 -16.64 11.42 3.77
C LEU A 78 -16.12 12.05 2.48
N LEU A 79 -15.00 12.76 2.59
CA LEU A 79 -14.36 13.47 1.49
C LEU A 79 -12.93 12.99 1.32
N THR A 80 -12.58 12.57 0.09
CA THR A 80 -11.24 12.11 -0.30
C THR A 80 -10.64 13.05 -1.34
N ASN A 81 -10.34 14.27 -0.97
CA ASN A 81 -9.77 15.27 -1.89
C ASN A 81 -8.41 15.83 -1.40
N ASN A 82 -7.89 15.31 -0.31
CA ASN A 82 -6.63 15.76 0.28
C ASN A 82 -5.57 14.68 0.13
N PHE A 83 -4.48 15.02 -0.55
CA PHE A 83 -3.40 14.09 -0.86
C PHE A 83 -2.04 14.70 -0.52
N LEU A 84 -1.12 13.89 -0.05
CA LEU A 84 0.28 14.28 -0.02
C LEU A 84 0.87 14.22 -1.44
N LYS A 85 2.01 14.89 -1.62
CA LYS A 85 2.80 14.75 -2.86
C LYS A 85 3.01 13.28 -3.17
N ARG A 86 2.71 12.89 -4.41
CA ARG A 86 2.82 11.50 -4.85
C ARG A 86 4.26 11.00 -4.76
N ASN A 87 4.45 9.85 -4.13
CA ASN A 87 5.69 9.08 -4.18
C ASN A 87 5.78 8.28 -5.48
N SER A 88 6.90 7.58 -5.70
CA SER A 88 7.06 6.73 -6.89
C SER A 88 5.91 5.74 -7.06
N PRO A 89 5.27 5.66 -8.24
CA PRO A 89 4.28 4.66 -8.56
C PRO A 89 4.89 3.30 -8.91
N ASN A 90 6.20 3.22 -9.09
CA ASN A 90 6.90 2.08 -9.64
C ASN A 90 6.77 0.83 -8.77
N GLU A 91 6.89 -0.30 -9.43
CA GLU A 91 7.06 -1.60 -8.79
C GLU A 91 8.55 -1.94 -8.68
N ILE A 92 8.91 -2.74 -7.69
CA ILE A 92 10.30 -3.17 -7.49
C ILE A 92 10.38 -4.68 -7.26
N LEU A 93 11.50 -5.25 -7.66
CA LEU A 93 11.91 -6.59 -7.32
C LEU A 93 12.94 -6.54 -6.19
N ILE A 94 12.75 -7.37 -5.18
CA ILE A 94 13.79 -7.76 -4.25
C ILE A 94 14.03 -9.25 -4.48
N SER A 95 15.25 -9.65 -4.77
CA SER A 95 15.62 -11.05 -5.04
C SER A 95 16.78 -11.49 -4.17
N LYS A 96 16.95 -12.80 -4.00
CA LYS A 96 18.17 -13.36 -3.45
C LYS A 96 19.35 -12.98 -4.34
N ASN A 97 20.50 -12.70 -3.73
CA ASN A 97 21.76 -12.40 -4.42
C ASN A 97 21.66 -11.22 -5.41
N ASN A 98 20.67 -10.34 -5.24
CA ASN A 98 20.48 -9.15 -6.08
C ASN A 98 20.34 -9.47 -7.59
N ILE A 99 19.69 -10.58 -7.93
CA ILE A 99 19.47 -11.03 -9.32
C ILE A 99 18.33 -10.21 -9.94
N LYS A 100 18.50 -9.74 -11.18
CA LYS A 100 17.44 -9.05 -11.93
C LYS A 100 16.37 -10.02 -12.41
N PHE A 101 15.19 -9.51 -12.72
CA PHE A 101 14.05 -10.31 -13.16
C PHE A 101 14.36 -11.18 -14.38
N GLU A 102 15.09 -10.63 -15.35
CA GLU A 102 15.45 -11.31 -16.60
C GLU A 102 16.43 -12.47 -16.36
N ASP A 103 17.23 -12.38 -15.29
CA ASP A 103 18.31 -13.33 -14.98
C ASP A 103 17.86 -14.41 -13.97
N LEU A 104 16.61 -14.36 -13.48
CA LEU A 104 16.10 -15.38 -12.56
C LEU A 104 16.08 -16.75 -13.25
N GLU A 105 16.53 -17.78 -12.55
CA GLU A 105 16.53 -19.15 -13.04
C GLU A 105 15.11 -19.66 -13.35
N PRO A 106 14.92 -20.53 -14.35
CA PRO A 106 13.66 -21.20 -14.61
C PRO A 106 13.11 -21.88 -13.34
N ASN A 107 11.80 -21.76 -13.13
CA ASN A 107 11.09 -22.23 -11.94
C ASN A 107 11.37 -21.46 -10.65
N SER A 108 12.15 -20.37 -10.65
CA SER A 108 12.27 -19.48 -9.49
C SER A 108 10.89 -19.04 -8.99
N ILE A 109 10.72 -18.99 -7.67
CA ILE A 109 9.45 -18.67 -7.02
C ILE A 109 9.40 -17.18 -6.70
N ILE A 110 8.45 -16.47 -7.34
CA ILE A 110 8.17 -15.06 -7.09
C ILE A 110 7.00 -14.91 -6.13
N GLY A 111 7.22 -14.25 -5.01
CA GLY A 111 6.18 -13.92 -4.03
C GLY A 111 5.37 -12.68 -4.43
N THR A 112 4.08 -12.84 -4.68
CA THR A 112 3.13 -11.75 -4.86
C THR A 112 1.71 -12.16 -4.45
N SER A 113 0.93 -11.23 -3.89
CA SER A 113 -0.50 -11.42 -3.63
C SER A 113 -1.37 -10.68 -4.66
N SER A 114 -0.73 -10.06 -5.66
CA SER A 114 -1.41 -9.26 -6.67
C SER A 114 -1.52 -10.01 -7.99
N TYR A 115 -2.73 -10.33 -8.41
CA TYR A 115 -2.99 -10.88 -9.75
C TYR A 115 -2.50 -9.96 -10.86
N ARG A 116 -2.65 -8.64 -10.71
CA ARG A 116 -2.14 -7.66 -11.67
C ARG A 116 -0.65 -7.82 -11.93
N ARG A 117 0.17 -7.96 -10.87
CA ARG A 117 1.62 -8.19 -10.96
C ARG A 117 1.91 -9.56 -11.57
N GLU A 118 1.28 -10.60 -11.04
CA GLU A 118 1.47 -11.97 -11.49
C GLU A 118 1.22 -12.13 -12.99
N TYR A 119 0.07 -11.66 -13.50
CA TYR A 119 -0.26 -11.82 -14.91
C TYR A 119 0.68 -11.05 -15.84
N GLN A 120 1.06 -9.83 -15.51
CA GLN A 120 1.99 -9.06 -16.32
C GLN A 120 3.38 -9.70 -16.37
N LEU A 121 3.90 -10.14 -15.24
CA LEU A 121 5.21 -10.76 -15.15
C LEU A 121 5.22 -12.16 -15.78
N LYS A 122 4.15 -12.93 -15.61
CA LYS A 122 4.00 -14.26 -16.22
C LYS A 122 3.96 -14.18 -17.75
N LYS A 123 3.38 -13.11 -18.31
CA LYS A 123 3.42 -12.87 -19.76
C LYS A 123 4.85 -12.65 -20.27
N LYS A 124 5.71 -12.00 -19.47
CA LYS A 124 7.13 -11.75 -19.81
C LYS A 124 8.01 -12.99 -19.61
N ARG A 125 7.81 -13.70 -18.50
CA ARG A 125 8.60 -14.86 -18.10
C ARG A 125 7.67 -16.01 -17.65
N PRO A 126 7.09 -16.79 -18.61
CA PRO A 126 6.14 -17.86 -18.29
C PRO A 126 6.77 -19.07 -17.58
N ASN A 127 8.08 -19.18 -17.61
CA ASN A 127 8.85 -20.24 -16.95
C ASN A 127 9.11 -19.98 -15.44
N LEU A 128 8.64 -18.88 -14.88
CA LEU A 128 8.73 -18.58 -13.45
C LEU A 128 7.46 -19.04 -12.71
N LYS A 129 7.60 -19.34 -11.43
CA LYS A 129 6.50 -19.74 -10.55
C LYS A 129 6.08 -18.57 -9.68
N TYR A 130 4.78 -18.46 -9.41
CA TYR A 130 4.21 -17.43 -8.58
C TYR A 130 3.52 -18.04 -7.38
N LYS A 131 3.83 -17.54 -6.18
CA LYS A 131 3.26 -18.01 -4.93
C LYS A 131 2.72 -16.83 -4.13
N LEU A 132 1.57 -17.06 -3.48
CA LEU A 132 0.98 -16.08 -2.58
C LEU A 132 1.97 -15.71 -1.46
N ILE A 133 2.19 -14.41 -1.25
CA ILE A 133 2.93 -13.89 -0.11
C ILE A 133 2.08 -12.83 0.60
N ARG A 134 1.89 -12.98 1.90
CA ARG A 134 1.13 -12.07 2.75
C ARG A 134 2.00 -11.54 3.88
N GLY A 135 1.48 -10.51 4.55
CA GLY A 135 2.16 -9.78 5.60
C GLY A 135 2.55 -8.36 5.15
N ASN A 136 3.05 -7.58 6.08
CA ASN A 136 3.62 -6.26 5.80
C ASN A 136 4.91 -6.38 4.97
N VAL A 137 5.43 -5.26 4.50
CA VAL A 137 6.63 -5.24 3.64
C VAL A 137 7.82 -5.92 4.34
N ASP A 138 8.09 -5.57 5.59
CA ASP A 138 9.13 -6.17 6.43
C ASP A 138 8.96 -7.69 6.59
N THR A 139 7.75 -8.15 6.87
CA THR A 139 7.42 -9.58 6.97
C THR A 139 7.71 -10.32 5.65
N ARG A 140 7.38 -9.70 4.50
CA ARG A 140 7.64 -10.31 3.19
C ARG A 140 9.13 -10.36 2.88
N VAL A 141 9.88 -9.33 3.25
CA VAL A 141 11.35 -9.32 3.12
C VAL A 141 11.96 -10.44 3.98
N GLN A 142 11.50 -10.60 5.22
CA GLN A 142 11.95 -11.70 6.08
C GLN A 142 11.65 -13.09 5.49
N LYS A 143 10.49 -13.29 4.85
CA LYS A 143 10.16 -14.56 4.18
C LYS A 143 11.09 -14.83 3.00
N LEU A 144 11.47 -13.80 2.24
CA LEU A 144 12.49 -13.92 1.19
C LEU A 144 13.84 -14.32 1.78
N GLU A 145 14.28 -13.65 2.85
CA GLU A 145 15.55 -13.92 3.53
C GLU A 145 15.61 -15.36 4.12
N LYS A 146 14.48 -15.87 4.60
CA LYS A 146 14.34 -17.28 5.04
C LYS A 146 14.34 -18.30 3.89
N GLY A 147 14.35 -17.83 2.64
CA GLY A 147 14.40 -18.72 1.49
C GLY A 147 13.06 -19.30 1.02
N GLU A 148 11.93 -18.79 1.54
CA GLU A 148 10.60 -19.26 1.11
C GLU A 148 10.25 -18.84 -0.33
N TYR A 149 10.96 -17.85 -0.87
CA TYR A 149 10.84 -17.26 -2.21
C TYR A 149 12.24 -16.96 -2.75
N ASP A 150 12.38 -16.91 -4.07
CA ASP A 150 13.61 -16.47 -4.74
C ASP A 150 13.59 -14.97 -5.04
N ALA A 151 12.40 -14.40 -5.21
CA ALA A 151 12.17 -12.98 -5.36
C ALA A 151 10.77 -12.57 -4.85
N ILE A 152 10.59 -11.30 -4.56
CA ILE A 152 9.29 -10.71 -4.20
C ILE A 152 9.08 -9.40 -4.96
N ILE A 153 7.80 -9.10 -5.29
CA ILE A 153 7.42 -7.83 -5.93
C ILE A 153 6.69 -6.94 -4.94
N LEU A 154 7.19 -5.72 -4.78
CA LEU A 154 6.64 -4.72 -3.88
C LEU A 154 6.46 -3.38 -4.60
N SER A 155 5.71 -2.44 -3.99
CA SER A 155 5.68 -1.06 -4.46
C SER A 155 6.91 -0.31 -3.95
N LYS A 156 7.57 0.47 -4.81
CA LYS A 156 8.71 1.31 -4.43
C LYS A 156 8.36 2.22 -3.25
N ALA A 157 7.23 2.91 -3.30
CA ALA A 157 6.78 3.80 -2.22
C ALA A 157 6.73 3.11 -0.84
N GLY A 158 6.35 1.83 -0.77
CA GLY A 158 6.33 1.07 0.49
C GLY A 158 7.72 0.72 1.00
N VAL A 159 8.63 0.41 0.08
CA VAL A 159 10.04 0.09 0.39
C VAL A 159 10.80 1.35 0.81
N ASP A 160 10.57 2.47 0.11
CA ASP A 160 11.16 3.78 0.43
C ASP A 160 10.73 4.26 1.82
N ALA A 161 9.44 4.13 2.14
CA ALA A 161 8.91 4.53 3.45
C ALA A 161 9.53 3.75 4.63
N LEU A 162 10.02 2.55 4.39
CA LEU A 162 10.69 1.71 5.40
C LEU A 162 12.22 1.79 5.34
N ASN A 163 12.79 2.68 4.51
CA ASN A 163 14.24 2.82 4.31
C ASN A 163 14.93 1.52 3.86
N LEU A 164 14.24 0.72 3.04
CA LEU A 164 14.72 -0.57 2.53
C LEU A 164 15.22 -0.51 1.07
N GLN A 165 15.53 0.68 0.55
CA GLN A 165 15.96 0.87 -0.85
C GLN A 165 17.21 0.06 -1.20
N HIS A 166 18.09 -0.13 -0.23
CA HIS A 166 19.33 -0.90 -0.40
C HIS A 166 19.09 -2.40 -0.72
N LYS A 167 17.86 -2.89 -0.54
CA LYS A 167 17.46 -4.27 -0.87
C LYS A 167 16.89 -4.42 -2.29
N ILE A 168 16.68 -3.30 -3.01
CA ILE A 168 16.07 -3.33 -4.35
C ILE A 168 17.06 -3.92 -5.35
N SER A 169 16.67 -5.01 -5.98
CA SER A 169 17.44 -5.65 -7.06
C SER A 169 17.12 -5.04 -8.43
N GLN A 170 15.87 -4.61 -8.60
CA GLN A 170 15.41 -3.98 -9.85
C GLN A 170 14.21 -3.08 -9.57
N GLU A 171 14.17 -1.93 -10.22
CA GLU A 171 12.99 -1.07 -10.33
C GLU A 171 12.42 -1.22 -11.73
N PHE A 172 11.10 -1.45 -11.83
CA PHE A 172 10.38 -1.49 -13.08
C PHE A 172 9.80 -0.11 -13.39
N SER A 173 9.97 0.35 -14.62
CA SER A 173 9.22 1.52 -15.10
C SER A 173 7.71 1.20 -15.17
N VAL A 174 6.89 2.24 -15.26
CA VAL A 174 5.43 2.07 -15.38
C VAL A 174 5.02 1.35 -16.67
N ASP A 175 5.84 1.44 -17.71
CA ASP A 175 5.62 0.74 -18.99
C ASP A 175 6.03 -0.74 -18.93
N GLU A 176 7.01 -1.07 -18.09
CA GLU A 176 7.44 -2.45 -17.88
C GLU A 176 6.49 -3.23 -16.99
N LEU A 177 5.97 -2.60 -15.94
CA LEU A 177 5.02 -3.22 -15.01
C LEU A 177 4.00 -2.16 -14.55
N ILE A 178 2.86 -2.13 -15.20
CA ILE A 178 1.79 -1.17 -14.95
C ILE A 178 1.36 -1.23 -13.48
N PRO A 179 1.49 -0.13 -12.72
CA PRO A 179 1.16 -0.12 -11.30
C PRO A 179 -0.36 -0.13 -11.06
N CYS A 180 -0.75 -0.30 -9.80
CA CYS A 180 -2.12 -0.10 -9.37
C CYS A 180 -2.50 1.38 -9.50
N ALA A 181 -3.76 1.67 -9.85
CA ALA A 181 -4.29 3.03 -9.77
C ALA A 181 -4.08 3.59 -8.36
N GLY A 182 -3.72 4.85 -8.24
CA GLY A 182 -3.44 5.50 -6.96
C GLY A 182 -2.16 5.03 -6.25
N GLN A 183 -1.34 4.15 -6.83
CA GLN A 183 -0.10 3.72 -6.19
C GLN A 183 0.86 4.89 -5.98
N GLY A 184 1.47 4.97 -4.80
CA GLY A 184 2.36 6.05 -4.38
C GLY A 184 1.65 7.28 -3.80
N ILE A 185 0.32 7.31 -3.80
CA ILE A 185 -0.47 8.41 -3.23
C ILE A 185 -0.88 8.05 -1.79
N ILE A 186 -0.70 9.00 -0.88
CA ILE A 186 -1.24 8.97 0.47
C ILE A 186 -2.44 9.90 0.49
N ALA A 187 -3.61 9.37 0.83
CA ALA A 187 -4.86 10.10 0.92
C ALA A 187 -5.25 10.36 2.38
N CYS A 188 -5.82 11.54 2.62
CA CYS A 188 -6.40 11.94 3.89
C CYS A 188 -7.90 12.09 3.70
N LEU A 189 -8.69 11.28 4.42
CA LEU A 189 -10.14 11.41 4.45
C LEU A 189 -10.53 12.33 5.59
N LEU A 190 -11.51 13.15 5.29
CA LEU A 190 -12.19 14.04 6.25
C LEU A 190 -13.68 13.73 6.23
N TYR A 191 -14.37 13.99 7.32
CA TYR A 191 -15.83 14.05 7.28
C TYR A 191 -16.26 15.37 6.63
N THR A 192 -17.36 15.34 5.87
CA THR A 192 -18.00 16.56 5.39
C THR A 192 -18.64 17.27 6.57
N SER A 193 -18.23 18.48 6.88
CA SER A 193 -18.96 19.32 7.82
C SER A 193 -20.07 20.03 7.08
N ASP A 194 -21.24 20.21 7.70
CA ASP A 194 -22.33 21.05 7.21
C ASP A 194 -21.89 22.53 7.06
N ALA A 195 -20.68 22.86 7.48
CA ALA A 195 -20.06 24.19 7.35
C ALA A 195 -19.77 24.64 5.90
N ALA A 196 -20.01 23.80 4.90
CA ALA A 196 -19.98 24.25 3.50
C ALA A 196 -21.22 25.09 3.14
N ASP A 197 -22.33 24.98 3.89
CA ASP A 197 -23.57 25.73 3.67
C ASP A 197 -23.60 27.10 4.36
N GLU A 198 -22.68 27.41 5.27
CA GLU A 198 -22.63 28.72 5.94
C GLU A 198 -21.84 29.80 5.16
N ARG A 199 -21.46 29.54 3.92
CA ARG A 199 -20.81 30.50 3.01
C ARG A 199 -21.68 30.80 1.79
N SER A 200 -22.95 31.02 2.00
CA SER A 200 -23.83 31.67 1.00
C SER A 200 -24.17 33.07 1.42
#